data_649517cf80d1350aae717ad67249c7a7
#
_entry.id   649517cf80d1350aae717ad67249c7a7
#
_cell.length_a   1.000
_cell.length_b   1.000
_cell.length_c   1.000
_cell.angle_alpha   90.00
_cell.angle_beta   90.00
_cell.angle_gamma   90.00
#
_symmetry.space_group_name_H-M   'P 1'
#
loop_
_entity.id
_entity.type
_entity.pdbx_description
1 polymer ?
#
loop_
_entity_poly.entity_id
_entity_poly.type
_entity_poly.pdbx_seq_one_letter_code
_entity_poly.pdbx_strand_id
1 'polypeptide(L)'
;MRYLLIAGLMCAMAAPLAMARAIPDPNQKHAPGNEAPQTPISQAGYSTPVNYQLQCAGCHLGDGTGSKANDTPKMKGFVGNFLKVEGGREFLVRVPGMSQSALNNAQLAELINWMMRKDGIAGSSVPDDYKPYTEAEVAKIRSVTLLNLPDTRAGLIKQMREKGIAIDDGMDNAY
;
A
#
# COMPACT_ATOMS: atom_id res chain seq x y z
N MET A 1 -39.51 49.27 -53.98
CA MET A 1 -38.27 48.43 -54.03
C MET A 1 -37.67 48.40 -52.61
N ARG A 2 -37.87 47.26 -51.95
CA ARG A 2 -37.42 47.03 -50.55
C ARG A 2 -36.37 45.90 -50.59
N TYR A 3 -35.14 46.21 -50.30
CA TYR A 3 -34.06 45.22 -50.16
C TYR A 3 -34.03 44.73 -48.72
N LEU A 4 -34.33 43.42 -48.56
CA LEU A 4 -34.12 42.69 -47.28
C LEU A 4 -32.65 42.23 -47.23
N LEU A 5 -31.91 42.73 -46.25
CA LEU A 5 -30.60 42.21 -45.90
C LEU A 5 -30.77 41.07 -44.91
N ILE A 6 -30.44 39.84 -45.31
CA ILE A 6 -30.38 38.67 -44.44
C ILE A 6 -28.98 38.61 -43.86
N ALA A 7 -28.85 38.93 -42.57
CA ALA A 7 -27.64 38.72 -41.81
C ALA A 7 -27.53 37.24 -41.36
N GLY A 8 -26.61 36.53 -41.98
CA GLY A 8 -26.33 35.14 -41.60
C GLY A 8 -25.53 35.09 -40.29
N LEU A 9 -26.13 34.50 -39.25
CA LEU A 9 -25.50 34.21 -37.96
C LEU A 9 -24.65 32.93 -38.07
N MET A 10 -23.32 33.06 -38.21
CA MET A 10 -22.40 31.93 -38.11
C MET A 10 -22.25 31.52 -36.67
N CYS A 11 -22.88 30.40 -36.29
CA CYS A 11 -22.70 29.77 -34.99
C CYS A 11 -21.41 28.90 -35.02
N ALA A 12 -20.33 29.43 -34.48
CA ALA A 12 -19.09 28.67 -34.31
C ALA A 12 -19.26 27.62 -33.18
N MET A 13 -19.45 26.36 -33.56
CA MET A 13 -19.42 25.27 -32.61
C MET A 13 -17.98 25.00 -32.18
N ALA A 14 -17.63 25.44 -30.98
CA ALA A 14 -16.39 25.06 -30.32
C ALA A 14 -16.57 23.59 -29.81
N ALA A 15 -15.91 22.67 -30.48
CA ALA A 15 -15.84 21.27 -29.99
C ALA A 15 -14.96 21.23 -28.73
N PRO A 16 -15.40 20.56 -27.63
CA PRO A 16 -14.53 20.36 -26.49
C PRO A 16 -13.38 19.42 -26.88
N LEU A 17 -12.15 19.89 -26.72
CA LEU A 17 -10.96 19.04 -26.77
C LEU A 17 -11.05 18.02 -25.62
N ALA A 18 -11.45 16.80 -25.94
CA ALA A 18 -11.32 15.67 -25.04
C ALA A 18 -9.82 15.44 -24.81
N MET A 19 -9.31 15.83 -23.65
CA MET A 19 -7.99 15.42 -23.18
C MET A 19 -8.01 13.91 -22.97
N ALA A 20 -7.55 13.17 -23.97
CA ALA A 20 -7.26 11.75 -23.81
C ALA A 20 -6.17 11.60 -22.74
N ARG A 21 -6.54 11.06 -21.59
CA ARG A 21 -5.56 10.65 -20.57
C ARG A 21 -4.72 9.55 -21.21
N ALA A 22 -3.44 9.81 -21.41
CA ALA A 22 -2.50 8.78 -21.85
C ALA A 22 -2.50 7.63 -20.83
N ILE A 23 -2.78 6.43 -21.28
CA ILE A 23 -2.61 5.21 -20.47
C ILE A 23 -1.10 5.03 -20.34
N PRO A 24 -0.54 4.92 -19.10
CA PRO A 24 0.90 4.71 -18.93
C PRO A 24 1.33 3.41 -19.62
N ASP A 25 2.41 3.47 -20.39
CA ASP A 25 3.01 2.29 -21.03
C ASP A 25 3.58 1.36 -19.94
N PRO A 26 3.12 0.10 -19.83
CA PRO A 26 3.61 -0.86 -18.84
C PRO A 26 5.07 -1.24 -19.04
N ASN A 27 5.67 -0.91 -20.19
CA ASN A 27 7.08 -1.17 -20.49
C ASN A 27 8.00 0.03 -20.31
N GLN A 28 7.48 1.15 -19.83
CA GLN A 28 8.32 2.34 -19.58
C GLN A 28 9.29 2.04 -18.43
N LYS A 29 10.53 1.73 -18.78
CA LYS A 29 11.63 1.61 -17.82
C LYS A 29 11.81 2.95 -17.14
N HIS A 30 11.52 3.03 -15.85
CA HIS A 30 11.79 4.22 -15.07
C HIS A 30 13.30 4.52 -15.12
N ALA A 31 13.68 5.62 -15.72
CA ALA A 31 15.05 6.12 -15.64
C ALA A 31 15.37 6.44 -14.17
N PRO A 32 16.62 6.16 -13.71
CA PRO A 32 17.01 6.54 -12.35
C PRO A 32 16.87 8.06 -12.21
N GLY A 33 15.95 8.51 -11.32
CA GLY A 33 15.65 9.90 -11.09
C GLY A 33 14.20 10.34 -11.46
N ASN A 34 13.44 9.52 -12.15
CA ASN A 34 12.01 9.77 -12.34
C ASN A 34 11.22 9.10 -11.20
N GLU A 35 10.88 9.85 -10.17
CA GLU A 35 9.86 9.43 -9.23
C GLU A 35 8.57 9.14 -9.99
N ALA A 36 7.94 8.00 -9.70
CA ALA A 36 6.62 7.69 -10.25
C ALA A 36 5.66 8.87 -9.97
N PRO A 37 4.74 9.21 -10.90
CA PRO A 37 3.80 10.29 -10.69
C PRO A 37 3.11 10.14 -9.35
N GLN A 38 3.21 11.17 -8.50
CA GLN A 38 2.60 11.15 -7.17
C GLN A 38 1.09 10.98 -7.29
N THR A 39 0.51 10.03 -6.56
CA THR A 39 -0.94 9.86 -6.51
C THR A 39 -1.59 11.06 -5.82
N PRO A 40 -2.88 11.34 -6.04
CA PRO A 40 -3.60 12.39 -5.31
C PRO A 40 -3.52 12.21 -3.78
N ILE A 41 -3.55 10.98 -3.28
CA ILE A 41 -3.40 10.68 -1.84
C ILE A 41 -2.00 11.01 -1.36
N SER A 42 -0.98 10.64 -2.13
CA SER A 42 0.41 10.96 -1.81
C SER A 42 0.67 12.47 -1.79
N GLN A 43 0.08 13.21 -2.75
CA GLN A 43 0.19 14.67 -2.83
C GLN A 43 -0.56 15.40 -1.71
N ALA A 44 -1.65 14.82 -1.19
CA ALA A 44 -2.49 15.45 -0.17
C ALA A 44 -1.77 15.64 1.18
N GLY A 45 -0.68 14.91 1.44
CA GLY A 45 0.12 15.06 2.67
C GLY A 45 -0.65 14.69 3.94
N TYR A 46 -1.54 13.72 3.87
CA TYR A 46 -2.27 13.23 5.05
C TYR A 46 -1.32 12.68 6.12
N SER A 47 -1.69 12.82 7.38
CA SER A 47 -0.95 12.23 8.50
C SER A 47 -0.96 10.70 8.41
N THR A 48 0.03 10.05 9.01
CA THR A 48 0.20 8.60 8.99
C THR A 48 -1.03 7.83 9.51
N PRO A 49 -1.70 8.22 10.62
CA PRO A 49 -2.96 7.58 11.03
C PRO A 49 -4.07 7.71 9.99
N VAL A 50 -4.18 8.86 9.31
CA VAL A 50 -5.17 9.05 8.22
C VAL A 50 -4.83 8.17 7.03
N ASN A 51 -3.56 8.06 6.65
CA ASN A 51 -3.11 7.14 5.60
C ASN A 51 -3.46 5.68 5.92
N TYR A 52 -3.32 5.26 7.19
CA TYR A 52 -3.77 3.94 7.62
C TYR A 52 -5.28 3.76 7.41
N GLN A 53 -6.09 4.73 7.82
CA GLN A 53 -7.56 4.66 7.64
C GLN A 53 -7.94 4.55 6.16
N LEU A 54 -7.27 5.29 5.28
CA LEU A 54 -7.59 5.33 3.86
C LEU A 54 -7.11 4.08 3.09
N GLN A 55 -5.97 3.47 3.49
CA GLN A 55 -5.32 2.42 2.70
C GLN A 55 -5.45 1.01 3.31
N CYS A 56 -5.69 0.90 4.62
CA CYS A 56 -5.59 -0.37 5.34
C CYS A 56 -6.86 -0.73 6.10
N ALA A 57 -7.53 0.25 6.72
CA ALA A 57 -8.61 0.00 7.65
C ALA A 57 -9.87 -0.61 7.00
N GLY A 58 -10.05 -0.44 5.69
CA GLY A 58 -11.16 -1.06 4.96
C GLY A 58 -11.18 -2.59 5.05
N CYS A 59 -10.00 -3.23 5.13
CA CYS A 59 -9.86 -4.67 5.29
C CYS A 59 -9.43 -5.05 6.71
N HIS A 60 -8.42 -4.36 7.25
CA HIS A 60 -7.81 -4.70 8.54
C HIS A 60 -8.50 -4.07 9.76
N LEU A 61 -9.58 -3.30 9.56
CA LEU A 61 -10.26 -2.49 10.56
C LEU A 61 -9.37 -1.39 11.17
N GLY A 62 -9.99 -0.41 11.85
CA GLY A 62 -9.28 0.77 12.34
C GLY A 62 -8.20 0.48 13.38
N ASP A 63 -8.27 -0.65 14.06
CA ASP A 63 -7.34 -1.07 15.11
C ASP A 63 -6.43 -2.26 14.71
N GLY A 64 -6.53 -2.74 13.47
CA GLY A 64 -5.72 -3.86 12.97
C GLY A 64 -6.19 -5.24 13.40
N THR A 65 -7.41 -5.40 13.91
CA THR A 65 -7.94 -6.72 14.34
C THR A 65 -8.27 -7.66 13.18
N GLY A 66 -8.31 -7.13 11.95
CA GLY A 66 -8.62 -7.93 10.77
C GLY A 66 -10.07 -8.40 10.69
N SER A 67 -10.35 -9.26 9.73
CA SER A 67 -11.68 -9.82 9.50
C SER A 67 -11.60 -11.24 9.01
N LYS A 68 -11.89 -12.21 9.88
CA LYS A 68 -11.92 -13.63 9.50
C LYS A 68 -12.92 -13.91 8.37
N ALA A 69 -14.06 -13.24 8.38
CA ALA A 69 -15.08 -13.39 7.34
C ALA A 69 -14.62 -12.95 5.95
N ASN A 70 -13.58 -12.11 5.88
CA ASN A 70 -12.98 -11.60 4.64
C ASN A 70 -11.55 -12.11 4.43
N ASP A 71 -11.16 -13.18 5.08
CA ASP A 71 -9.80 -13.76 5.02
C ASP A 71 -8.68 -12.72 5.27
N THR A 72 -8.98 -11.72 6.10
CA THR A 72 -8.04 -10.66 6.43
C THR A 72 -7.38 -10.93 7.78
N PRO A 73 -6.07 -11.22 7.81
CA PRO A 73 -5.38 -11.55 9.05
C PRO A 73 -5.36 -10.39 10.05
N LYS A 74 -5.39 -10.75 11.34
CA LYS A 74 -5.14 -9.81 12.43
C LYS A 74 -3.70 -9.35 12.41
N MET A 75 -3.51 -8.05 12.44
CA MET A 75 -2.20 -7.40 12.61
C MET A 75 -1.93 -7.02 14.06
N LYS A 76 -2.98 -6.66 14.80
CA LYS A 76 -2.91 -6.20 16.18
C LYS A 76 -2.21 -7.20 17.09
N GLY A 77 -1.10 -6.78 17.69
CA GLY A 77 -0.29 -7.62 18.59
C GLY A 77 0.39 -8.81 17.92
N PHE A 78 0.34 -8.92 16.58
CA PHE A 78 0.90 -10.08 15.86
C PHE A 78 1.87 -9.70 14.75
N VAL A 79 1.59 -8.66 13.95
CA VAL A 79 2.31 -8.36 12.70
C VAL A 79 3.81 -8.14 12.89
N GLY A 80 4.25 -7.67 14.04
CA GLY A 80 5.67 -7.50 14.38
C GLY A 80 6.45 -8.82 14.43
N ASN A 81 5.79 -9.97 14.60
CA ASN A 81 6.45 -11.27 14.62
C ASN A 81 7.10 -11.64 13.28
N PHE A 82 6.61 -11.09 12.17
CA PHE A 82 7.26 -11.26 10.87
C PHE A 82 8.71 -10.76 10.88
N LEU A 83 9.03 -9.73 11.67
CA LEU A 83 10.39 -9.20 11.79
C LEU A 83 11.39 -10.15 12.50
N LYS A 84 10.88 -11.22 13.14
CA LYS A 84 11.68 -12.21 13.86
C LYS A 84 12.08 -13.41 13.00
N VAL A 85 11.65 -13.47 11.74
CA VAL A 85 11.91 -14.55 10.80
C VAL A 85 12.53 -14.04 9.51
N GLU A 86 13.31 -14.90 8.85
CA GLU A 86 13.99 -14.54 7.61
C GLU A 86 13.00 -14.25 6.48
N GLY A 87 13.21 -13.15 5.75
CA GLY A 87 12.31 -12.69 4.67
C GLY A 87 11.04 -11.99 5.14
N GLY A 88 10.78 -11.98 6.45
CA GLY A 88 9.56 -11.37 6.98
C GLY A 88 9.54 -9.84 6.86
N ARG A 89 10.71 -9.21 6.96
CA ARG A 89 10.87 -7.75 6.77
C ARG A 89 10.47 -7.34 5.35
N GLU A 90 10.96 -8.05 4.35
CA GLU A 90 10.62 -7.85 2.94
C GLU A 90 9.16 -8.19 2.66
N PHE A 91 8.65 -9.27 3.25
CA PHE A 91 7.27 -9.68 3.12
C PHE A 91 6.30 -8.56 3.49
N LEU A 92 6.51 -7.89 4.62
CA LEU A 92 5.63 -6.80 5.09
C LEU A 92 5.50 -5.65 4.08
N VAL A 93 6.53 -5.36 3.29
CA VAL A 93 6.46 -4.32 2.24
C VAL A 93 5.85 -4.86 0.95
N ARG A 94 6.05 -6.16 0.66
CA ARG A 94 5.67 -6.78 -0.61
C ARG A 94 4.24 -7.28 -0.69
N VAL A 95 3.54 -7.43 0.45
CA VAL A 95 2.12 -7.81 0.42
C VAL A 95 1.31 -6.82 -0.42
N PRO A 96 0.33 -7.28 -1.21
CA PRO A 96 -0.37 -6.44 -2.18
C PRO A 96 -0.92 -5.14 -1.61
N GLY A 97 -1.51 -5.17 -0.41
CA GLY A 97 -2.05 -3.98 0.25
C GLY A 97 -1.00 -2.90 0.54
N MET A 98 0.27 -3.29 0.73
CA MET A 98 1.39 -2.38 0.95
C MET A 98 2.04 -1.97 -0.37
N SER A 99 2.44 -2.96 -1.18
CA SER A 99 3.19 -2.69 -2.42
C SER A 99 2.38 -1.92 -3.46
N GLN A 100 1.06 -2.08 -3.49
CA GLN A 100 0.15 -1.43 -4.43
C GLN A 100 -0.58 -0.22 -3.84
N SER A 101 -0.29 0.17 -2.59
CA SER A 101 -0.92 1.33 -1.96
C SER A 101 -0.64 2.62 -2.74
N ALA A 102 -1.54 3.60 -2.61
CA ALA A 102 -1.39 4.92 -3.24
C ALA A 102 -0.34 5.82 -2.56
N LEU A 103 0.29 5.35 -1.48
CA LEU A 103 1.33 6.07 -0.76
C LEU A 103 2.66 6.02 -1.54
N ASN A 104 3.44 7.10 -1.48
CA ASN A 104 4.82 7.07 -1.95
C ASN A 104 5.71 6.27 -0.98
N ASN A 105 6.98 6.04 -1.34
CA ASN A 105 7.86 5.19 -0.54
C ASN A 105 8.19 5.77 0.84
N ALA A 106 8.33 7.10 0.94
CA ALA A 106 8.53 7.78 2.22
C ALA A 106 7.33 7.60 3.15
N GLN A 107 6.12 7.87 2.65
CA GLN A 107 4.87 7.70 3.41
C GLN A 107 4.63 6.25 3.80
N LEU A 108 5.00 5.30 2.93
CA LEU A 108 4.88 3.87 3.22
C LEU A 108 5.86 3.45 4.32
N ALA A 109 7.10 3.94 4.29
CA ALA A 109 8.07 3.73 5.37
C ALA A 109 7.55 4.30 6.71
N GLU A 110 7.02 5.52 6.70
CA GLU A 110 6.42 6.14 7.89
C GLU A 110 5.23 5.32 8.41
N LEU A 111 4.36 4.83 7.51
CA LEU A 111 3.21 4.01 7.88
C LEU A 111 3.62 2.70 8.55
N ILE A 112 4.58 1.97 7.97
CA ILE A 112 5.09 0.74 8.58
C ILE A 112 5.71 1.04 9.95
N ASN A 113 6.55 2.07 10.04
CA ASN A 113 7.20 2.45 11.30
C ASN A 113 6.19 2.83 12.38
N TRP A 114 5.12 3.55 12.00
CA TRP A 114 4.02 3.90 12.91
C TRP A 114 3.29 2.64 13.40
N MET A 115 3.00 1.69 12.51
CA MET A 115 2.37 0.41 12.89
C MET A 115 3.25 -0.41 13.82
N MET A 116 4.59 -0.37 13.66
CA MET A 116 5.59 -1.12 14.44
C MET A 116 5.96 -0.45 15.78
N ARG A 117 5.30 0.61 16.19
CA ARG A 117 5.50 1.15 17.55
C ARG A 117 4.97 0.19 18.60
N LYS A 118 5.57 0.17 19.79
CA LYS A 118 5.09 -0.67 20.90
C LYS A 118 3.71 -0.27 21.42
N ASP A 119 3.34 0.99 21.25
CA ASP A 119 1.98 1.53 21.49
C ASP A 119 1.10 1.52 20.21
N GLY A 120 1.61 0.99 19.11
CA GLY A 120 0.93 0.90 17.80
C GLY A 120 0.23 -0.44 17.59
N ILE A 121 -0.13 -0.69 16.33
CA ILE A 121 -0.87 -1.90 15.92
C ILE A 121 -0.08 -3.19 16.24
N ALA A 122 1.22 -3.21 15.96
CA ALA A 122 2.06 -4.38 16.21
C ALA A 122 2.31 -4.66 17.69
N GLY A 123 2.30 -3.62 18.53
CA GLY A 123 2.40 -3.74 19.98
C GLY A 123 3.62 -4.52 20.44
N SER A 124 3.44 -5.43 21.41
CA SER A 124 4.50 -6.25 21.99
C SER A 124 5.09 -7.30 21.04
N SER A 125 4.49 -7.51 19.85
CA SER A 125 5.05 -8.45 18.87
C SER A 125 6.33 -7.92 18.19
N VAL A 126 6.60 -6.61 18.27
CA VAL A 126 7.79 -5.98 17.69
C VAL A 126 9.04 -6.39 18.47
N PRO A 127 10.11 -6.88 17.79
CA PRO A 127 11.37 -7.22 18.44
C PRO A 127 12.03 -5.96 19.03
N ASP A 128 12.81 -6.14 20.11
CA ASP A 128 13.47 -5.01 20.81
C ASP A 128 14.55 -4.34 19.96
N ASP A 129 15.16 -5.08 19.05
CA ASP A 129 16.20 -4.62 18.12
C ASP A 129 15.61 -4.09 16.79
N TYR A 130 14.31 -3.80 16.76
CA TYR A 130 13.65 -3.29 15.55
C TYR A 130 14.37 -2.09 14.97
N LYS A 131 14.67 -2.18 13.68
CA LYS A 131 15.23 -1.08 12.89
C LYS A 131 14.14 -0.48 12.02
N PRO A 132 13.86 0.83 12.12
CA PRO A 132 12.89 1.49 11.28
C PRO A 132 13.19 1.30 9.79
N TYR A 133 12.14 1.20 8.98
CA TYR A 133 12.25 1.22 7.53
C TYR A 133 12.64 2.61 7.05
N THR A 134 13.49 2.65 6.05
CA THR A 134 13.82 3.88 5.32
C THR A 134 13.09 3.92 3.99
N GLU A 135 12.90 5.11 3.42
CA GLU A 135 12.34 5.29 2.08
C GLU A 135 13.10 4.47 1.03
N ALA A 136 14.43 4.54 1.04
CA ALA A 136 15.28 3.82 0.09
C ALA A 136 15.13 2.29 0.20
N GLU A 137 15.00 1.76 1.41
CA GLU A 137 14.74 0.36 1.65
C GLU A 137 13.36 -0.05 1.11
N VAL A 138 12.32 0.73 1.42
CA VAL A 138 10.97 0.48 0.93
C VAL A 138 10.93 0.53 -0.59
N ALA A 139 11.56 1.51 -1.22
CA ALA A 139 11.65 1.61 -2.67
C ALA A 139 12.27 0.34 -3.30
N LYS A 140 13.38 -0.14 -2.75
CA LYS A 140 14.05 -1.36 -3.21
C LYS A 140 13.18 -2.60 -3.05
N ILE A 141 12.55 -2.79 -1.89
CA ILE A 141 11.76 -3.97 -1.60
C ILE A 141 10.47 -3.96 -2.43
N ARG A 142 9.80 -2.80 -2.52
CA ARG A 142 8.53 -2.62 -3.23
C ARG A 142 8.63 -2.89 -4.73
N SER A 143 9.82 -2.69 -5.32
CA SER A 143 10.07 -2.98 -6.74
C SER A 143 10.04 -4.47 -7.08
N VAL A 144 10.07 -5.36 -6.08
CA VAL A 144 10.09 -6.81 -6.26
C VAL A 144 8.70 -7.39 -5.98
N THR A 145 8.04 -7.87 -7.03
CA THR A 145 6.69 -8.46 -6.92
C THR A 145 6.68 -9.70 -6.04
N LEU A 146 5.68 -9.82 -5.18
CA LEU A 146 5.39 -11.05 -4.43
C LEU A 146 4.52 -11.96 -5.30
N LEU A 147 5.11 -12.99 -5.90
CA LEU A 147 4.41 -13.85 -6.88
C LEU A 147 3.43 -14.83 -6.24
N ASN A 148 3.73 -15.32 -5.04
CA ASN A 148 2.91 -16.29 -4.33
C ASN A 148 2.76 -15.87 -2.87
N LEU A 149 1.70 -15.14 -2.56
CA LEU A 149 1.42 -14.65 -1.21
C LEU A 149 1.11 -15.80 -0.24
N PRO A 150 0.21 -16.78 -0.56
CA PRO A 150 -0.12 -17.85 0.36
C PRO A 150 1.09 -18.68 0.79
N ASP A 151 1.87 -19.18 -0.16
CA ASP A 151 3.03 -20.04 0.14
C ASP A 151 4.14 -19.27 0.87
N THR A 152 4.40 -18.02 0.47
CA THR A 152 5.38 -17.19 1.16
C THR A 152 4.96 -16.98 2.61
N ARG A 153 3.69 -16.63 2.85
CA ARG A 153 3.17 -16.45 4.20
C ARG A 153 3.23 -17.73 5.00
N ALA A 154 2.81 -18.87 4.43
CA ALA A 154 2.89 -20.17 5.08
C ALA A 154 4.32 -20.54 5.52
N GLY A 155 5.31 -20.28 4.67
CA GLY A 155 6.72 -20.47 5.00
C GLY A 155 7.19 -19.63 6.18
N LEU A 156 6.76 -18.35 6.24
CA LEU A 156 7.08 -17.45 7.36
C LEU A 156 6.39 -17.90 8.67
N ILE A 157 5.13 -18.31 8.61
CA ILE A 157 4.39 -18.85 9.76
C ILE A 157 5.05 -20.14 10.27
N LYS A 158 5.52 -21.01 9.37
CA LYS A 158 6.28 -22.20 9.75
C LYS A 158 7.56 -21.83 10.54
N GLN A 159 8.35 -20.89 10.03
CA GLN A 159 9.55 -20.40 10.74
C GLN A 159 9.19 -19.81 12.13
N MET A 160 8.07 -19.10 12.24
CA MET A 160 7.62 -18.56 13.54
C MET A 160 7.30 -19.72 14.53
N ARG A 161 6.59 -20.77 14.08
CA ARG A 161 6.30 -21.95 14.90
C ARG A 161 7.57 -22.65 15.37
N GLU A 162 8.55 -22.81 14.48
CA GLU A 162 9.86 -23.42 14.79
C GLU A 162 10.63 -22.62 15.85
N LYS A 163 10.40 -21.29 15.91
CA LYS A 163 10.95 -20.41 16.95
C LYS A 163 10.07 -20.31 18.21
N GLY A 164 9.01 -21.10 18.33
CA GLY A 164 8.10 -21.08 19.48
C GLY A 164 7.22 -19.83 19.54
N ILE A 165 7.07 -19.08 18.45
CA ILE A 165 6.19 -17.91 18.40
C ILE A 165 4.75 -18.40 18.23
N ALA A 166 3.87 -18.01 19.16
CA ALA A 166 2.44 -18.32 19.06
C ALA A 166 1.81 -17.61 17.85
N ILE A 167 1.02 -18.36 17.08
CA ILE A 167 0.31 -17.83 15.91
C ILE A 167 -1.11 -17.44 16.36
N ASP A 168 -1.32 -16.15 16.50
CA ASP A 168 -2.59 -15.51 16.86
C ASP A 168 -2.94 -14.45 15.81
N ASP A 169 -3.01 -14.87 14.57
CA ASP A 169 -3.31 -14.01 13.40
C ASP A 169 -4.79 -14.00 13.02
N GLY A 170 -5.63 -14.68 13.80
CA GLY A 170 -7.06 -14.79 13.56
C GLY A 170 -7.46 -15.69 12.39
N MET A 171 -6.49 -16.38 11.76
CA MET A 171 -6.72 -17.30 10.64
C MET A 171 -6.69 -18.74 11.14
N ASP A 172 -7.84 -19.42 11.15
CA ASP A 172 -7.91 -20.81 11.58
C ASP A 172 -7.16 -21.73 10.61
N ASN A 173 -6.03 -22.27 11.05
CA ASN A 173 -5.32 -23.37 10.38
C ASN A 173 -5.16 -23.25 8.85
N ALA A 174 -5.14 -22.04 8.33
CA ALA A 174 -5.00 -21.78 6.88
C ALA A 174 -3.60 -22.14 6.32
N TYR A 175 -2.72 -22.78 7.15
CA TYR A 175 -1.33 -23.10 6.78
C TYR A 175 -0.85 -24.44 7.35
#